data_4d7a4c5d211b4fe6b0101eb5ad0b9a8b
#
_entry.id   4d7a4c5d211b4fe6b0101eb5ad0b9a8b
#
_cell.length_a   1.000
_cell.length_b   1.000
_cell.length_c   1.000
_cell.angle_alpha   90.00
_cell.angle_beta   90.00
_cell.angle_gamma   90.00
#
_symmetry.space_group_name_H-M   'P 1'
#
loop_
_entity.id
_entity.type
_entity.pdbx_description
1 polymer ?
#
loop_
_entity_poly.entity_id
_entity_poly.type
_entity_poly.pdbx_seq_one_letter_code
_entity_poly.pdbx_strand_id
1 'polypeptide(L)'
;MRNVFMATIALVSITSPPALAQTSAPPRPTEPRSNVASNISSSNSGLVAPALPAPMVGANATVLSYLHVARTAFAAGRTGEAQQALEMAETRALDRSVVQGQGSTPSNSHLVAQIDAALRAVGAGNRVEAMHRIDAAITTSSAG
;
A
#
# COMPACT_ATOMS: atom_id res chain seq x y z
N MET A 1 -71.00 36.32 -16.13
CA MET A 1 -70.48 35.31 -17.06
C MET A 1 -69.61 34.40 -16.27
N ARG A 2 -70.06 33.16 -15.97
CA ARG A 2 -69.36 32.18 -15.11
C ARG A 2 -68.65 31.18 -16.01
N ASN A 3 -67.36 31.15 -16.01
CA ASN A 3 -66.59 30.08 -16.68
C ASN A 3 -66.21 29.03 -15.64
N VAL A 4 -66.83 27.85 -15.79
CA VAL A 4 -66.52 26.64 -15.03
C VAL A 4 -65.41 25.90 -15.79
N PHE A 5 -64.20 25.84 -15.21
CA PHE A 5 -63.15 24.97 -15.72
C PHE A 5 -63.27 23.61 -15.05
N MET A 6 -63.62 22.59 -15.83
CA MET A 6 -63.55 21.18 -15.43
C MET A 6 -62.10 20.73 -15.51
N ALA A 7 -61.54 20.33 -14.38
CA ALA A 7 -60.22 19.70 -14.33
C ALA A 7 -60.41 18.18 -14.45
N THR A 8 -59.90 17.60 -15.52
CA THR A 8 -59.84 16.16 -15.74
C THR A 8 -58.61 15.59 -15.06
N ILE A 9 -58.84 14.76 -14.03
CA ILE A 9 -57.77 14.04 -13.34
C ILE A 9 -57.47 12.76 -14.11
N ALA A 10 -56.30 12.68 -14.77
CA ALA A 10 -55.81 11.46 -15.39
C ALA A 10 -55.12 10.58 -14.34
N LEU A 11 -55.70 9.42 -14.07
CA LEU A 11 -55.12 8.40 -13.17
C LEU A 11 -54.02 7.65 -13.92
N VAL A 12 -52.75 7.92 -13.61
CA VAL A 12 -51.62 7.17 -14.15
C VAL A 12 -51.39 5.93 -13.29
N SER A 13 -51.74 4.77 -13.83
CA SER A 13 -51.45 3.47 -13.22
C SER A 13 -49.96 3.13 -13.40
N ILE A 14 -49.18 3.18 -12.32
CA ILE A 14 -47.78 2.76 -12.29
C ILE A 14 -47.78 1.23 -12.15
N THR A 15 -47.58 0.51 -13.24
CA THR A 15 -47.27 -0.92 -13.21
C THR A 15 -45.79 -1.11 -12.80
N SER A 16 -45.56 -1.59 -11.58
CA SER A 16 -44.23 -1.99 -11.11
C SER A 16 -43.76 -3.21 -11.90
N PRO A 17 -42.53 -3.20 -12.43
CA PRO A 17 -41.98 -4.40 -13.05
C PRO A 17 -41.73 -5.50 -11.99
N PRO A 18 -41.85 -6.78 -12.34
CA PRO A 18 -41.59 -7.86 -11.41
C PRO A 18 -40.09 -7.83 -11.03
N ALA A 19 -39.82 -7.83 -9.74
CA ALA A 19 -38.48 -8.00 -9.21
C ALA A 19 -37.94 -9.35 -9.71
N LEU A 20 -36.96 -9.31 -10.60
CA LEU A 20 -36.17 -10.49 -10.96
C LEU A 20 -35.46 -10.95 -9.69
N ALA A 21 -35.90 -12.07 -9.13
CA ALA A 21 -35.19 -12.75 -8.08
C ALA A 21 -33.77 -13.07 -8.59
N GLN A 22 -32.76 -12.34 -8.09
CA GLN A 22 -31.37 -12.70 -8.30
C GLN A 22 -31.16 -14.04 -7.58
N THR A 23 -31.14 -15.10 -8.37
CA THR A 23 -30.74 -16.42 -7.89
C THR A 23 -29.27 -16.31 -7.50
N SER A 24 -28.99 -16.19 -6.21
CA SER A 24 -27.64 -16.25 -5.67
C SER A 24 -27.03 -17.58 -6.12
N ALA A 25 -26.03 -17.54 -6.98
CA ALA A 25 -25.30 -18.73 -7.36
C ALA A 25 -24.73 -19.38 -6.07
N PRO A 26 -24.81 -20.72 -5.90
CA PRO A 26 -24.25 -21.36 -4.73
C PRO A 26 -22.75 -21.00 -4.61
N PRO A 27 -22.25 -20.73 -3.40
CA PRO A 27 -20.85 -20.37 -3.19
C PRO A 27 -19.96 -21.46 -3.75
N ARG A 28 -19.02 -21.09 -4.62
CA ARG A 28 -18.03 -22.01 -5.18
C ARG A 28 -17.15 -22.53 -4.04
N PRO A 29 -16.97 -23.86 -3.88
CA PRO A 29 -16.22 -24.43 -2.75
C PRO A 29 -14.72 -24.10 -2.75
N THR A 30 -14.21 -23.44 -3.80
CA THR A 30 -12.78 -23.14 -4.02
C THR A 30 -12.39 -21.69 -3.73
N GLU A 31 -13.34 -20.83 -3.32
CA GLU A 31 -12.98 -19.47 -2.97
C GLU A 31 -12.43 -19.42 -1.53
N PRO A 32 -11.23 -18.87 -1.32
CA PRO A 32 -10.71 -18.72 0.03
C PRO A 32 -11.62 -17.80 0.82
N ARG A 33 -12.16 -18.27 1.92
CA ARG A 33 -12.92 -17.44 2.88
C ARG A 33 -11.92 -16.54 3.60
N SER A 34 -11.59 -15.41 3.01
CA SER A 34 -10.84 -14.36 3.70
C SER A 34 -11.81 -13.51 4.50
N ASN A 35 -11.53 -13.31 5.79
CA ASN A 35 -12.24 -12.34 6.62
C ASN A 35 -11.88 -10.90 6.24
N VAL A 36 -10.91 -10.73 5.35
CA VAL A 36 -10.51 -9.46 4.74
C VAL A 36 -11.18 -9.41 3.36
N ALA A 37 -11.88 -8.34 3.05
CA ALA A 37 -12.47 -8.14 1.74
C ALA A 37 -11.37 -8.17 0.66
N SER A 38 -11.21 -9.32 0.01
CA SER A 38 -10.27 -9.50 -1.08
C SER A 38 -11.07 -9.63 -2.37
N ASN A 39 -10.79 -8.78 -3.34
CA ASN A 39 -11.31 -8.86 -4.69
C ASN A 39 -10.47 -9.77 -5.60
N ILE A 40 -9.48 -10.48 -5.03
CA ILE A 40 -8.62 -11.42 -5.77
C ILE A 40 -9.25 -12.80 -5.70
N SER A 41 -9.68 -13.31 -6.84
CA SER A 41 -10.14 -14.70 -6.99
C SER A 41 -8.98 -15.62 -7.38
N SER A 42 -9.14 -16.93 -7.17
CA SER A 42 -8.13 -17.92 -7.56
C SER A 42 -7.82 -17.89 -9.07
N SER A 43 -8.76 -17.43 -9.89
CA SER A 43 -8.58 -17.33 -11.34
C SER A 43 -7.70 -16.17 -11.78
N ASN A 44 -7.56 -15.13 -10.95
CA ASN A 44 -6.71 -13.96 -11.25
C ASN A 44 -5.49 -13.85 -10.32
N SER A 45 -5.29 -14.81 -9.42
CA SER A 45 -4.14 -14.81 -8.51
C SER A 45 -2.79 -14.87 -9.26
N GLY A 46 -2.74 -15.46 -10.44
CA GLY A 46 -1.55 -15.47 -11.29
C GLY A 46 -1.16 -14.11 -11.87
N LEU A 47 -2.06 -13.11 -11.81
CA LEU A 47 -1.80 -11.73 -12.23
C LEU A 47 -1.24 -10.85 -11.12
N VAL A 48 -1.24 -11.37 -9.89
CA VAL A 48 -0.67 -10.65 -8.75
C VAL A 48 0.85 -10.81 -8.79
N ALA A 49 1.55 -9.69 -8.72
CA ALA A 49 3.01 -9.72 -8.64
C ALA A 49 3.46 -10.53 -7.41
N PRO A 50 4.50 -11.38 -7.55
CA PRO A 50 5.02 -12.11 -6.40
C PRO A 50 5.47 -11.13 -5.32
N ALA A 51 5.24 -11.49 -4.05
CA ALA A 51 5.73 -10.70 -2.94
C ALA A 51 7.25 -10.56 -3.01
N LEU A 52 7.76 -9.37 -2.72
CA LEU A 52 9.20 -9.17 -2.59
C LEU A 52 9.75 -10.05 -1.45
N PRO A 53 10.96 -10.61 -1.61
CA PRO A 53 11.57 -11.40 -0.56
C PRO A 53 11.78 -10.55 0.70
N ALA A 54 11.22 -11.00 1.82
CA ALA A 54 11.33 -10.29 3.09
C ALA A 54 12.79 -10.30 3.59
N PRO A 55 13.30 -9.18 4.13
CA PRO A 55 14.61 -9.14 4.73
C PRO A 55 14.69 -10.04 5.97
N MET A 56 15.77 -10.82 6.09
CA MET A 56 16.01 -11.76 7.20
C MET A 56 16.49 -11.01 8.44
N VAL A 57 15.58 -10.32 9.12
CA VAL A 57 15.83 -9.58 10.37
C VAL A 57 14.81 -9.96 11.43
N GLY A 58 15.19 -9.88 12.70
CA GLY A 58 14.29 -10.21 13.82
C GLY A 58 13.11 -9.23 13.94
N ALA A 59 12.07 -9.65 14.66
CA ALA A 59 10.85 -8.87 14.86
C ALA A 59 11.07 -7.46 15.46
N ASN A 60 12.16 -7.29 16.25
CA ASN A 60 12.54 -6.02 16.88
C ASN A 60 13.68 -5.32 16.13
N ALA A 61 13.84 -5.57 14.84
CA ALA A 61 14.88 -4.94 14.05
C ALA A 61 14.79 -3.41 14.08
N THR A 62 15.95 -2.77 14.21
CA THR A 62 16.08 -1.31 14.21
C THR A 62 16.16 -0.78 12.78
N VAL A 63 15.99 0.53 12.60
CA VAL A 63 16.24 1.21 11.31
C VAL A 63 17.62 0.84 10.78
N LEU A 64 18.63 0.92 11.62
CA LEU A 64 20.03 0.60 11.25
C LEU A 64 20.18 -0.86 10.76
N SER A 65 19.50 -1.82 11.42
CA SER A 65 19.53 -3.22 11.00
C SER A 65 18.96 -3.41 9.59
N TYR A 66 17.84 -2.76 9.28
CA TYR A 66 17.24 -2.81 7.94
C TYR A 66 18.13 -2.14 6.89
N LEU A 67 18.78 -1.02 7.21
CA LEU A 67 19.69 -0.34 6.31
C LEU A 67 20.91 -1.20 5.96
N HIS A 68 21.49 -1.94 6.93
CA HIS A 68 22.58 -2.89 6.66
C HIS A 68 22.14 -4.05 5.77
N VAL A 69 20.92 -4.59 5.96
CA VAL A 69 20.38 -5.61 5.07
C VAL A 69 20.16 -5.04 3.67
N ALA A 70 19.58 -3.85 3.54
CA ALA A 70 19.40 -3.17 2.26
C ALA A 70 20.75 -3.01 1.52
N ARG A 71 21.79 -2.54 2.22
CA ARG A 71 23.12 -2.39 1.66
C ARG A 71 23.68 -3.71 1.15
N THR A 72 23.62 -4.75 1.97
CA THR A 72 24.16 -6.08 1.63
C THR A 72 23.39 -6.72 0.48
N ALA A 73 22.07 -6.65 0.49
CA ALA A 73 21.22 -7.17 -0.58
C ALA A 73 21.47 -6.44 -1.90
N PHE A 74 21.58 -5.10 -1.85
CA PHE A 74 21.82 -4.28 -3.04
C PHE A 74 23.23 -4.53 -3.63
N ALA A 75 24.25 -4.65 -2.78
CA ALA A 75 25.60 -5.00 -3.19
C ALA A 75 25.65 -6.37 -3.91
N ALA A 76 24.84 -7.33 -3.43
CA ALA A 76 24.69 -8.66 -4.02
C ALA A 76 23.77 -8.72 -5.26
N GLY A 77 23.21 -7.59 -5.70
CA GLY A 77 22.30 -7.53 -6.84
C GLY A 77 20.87 -7.96 -6.52
N ARG A 78 20.52 -8.23 -5.26
CA ARG A 78 19.17 -8.58 -4.81
C ARG A 78 18.32 -7.32 -4.59
N THR A 79 18.01 -6.64 -5.71
CA THR A 79 17.37 -5.32 -5.69
C THR A 79 16.00 -5.33 -5.00
N GLY A 80 15.17 -6.36 -5.20
CA GLY A 80 13.86 -6.48 -4.56
C GLY A 80 13.96 -6.60 -3.03
N GLU A 81 14.91 -7.39 -2.51
CA GLU A 81 15.18 -7.51 -1.08
C GLU A 81 15.70 -6.18 -0.50
N ALA A 82 16.57 -5.50 -1.24
CA ALA A 82 17.08 -4.19 -0.84
C ALA A 82 15.96 -3.15 -0.75
N GLN A 83 15.09 -3.12 -1.74
CA GLN A 83 13.91 -2.24 -1.73
C GLN A 83 13.02 -2.52 -0.53
N GLN A 84 12.66 -3.77 -0.30
CA GLN A 84 11.84 -4.16 0.86
C GLN A 84 12.49 -3.76 2.18
N ALA A 85 13.80 -3.94 2.31
CA ALA A 85 14.51 -3.54 3.51
C ALA A 85 14.54 -2.02 3.72
N LEU A 86 14.65 -1.22 2.64
CA LEU A 86 14.56 0.23 2.70
C LEU A 86 13.16 0.71 3.11
N GLU A 87 12.11 0.12 2.57
CA GLU A 87 10.72 0.43 2.94
C GLU A 87 10.45 0.12 4.43
N MET A 88 10.97 -0.99 4.93
CA MET A 88 10.90 -1.34 6.36
C MET A 88 11.70 -0.36 7.23
N ALA A 89 12.87 0.08 6.76
CA ALA A 89 13.68 1.09 7.44
C ALA A 89 12.94 2.43 7.52
N GLU A 90 12.30 2.86 6.43
CA GLU A 90 11.51 4.08 6.37
C GLU A 90 10.32 4.02 7.35
N THR A 91 9.54 2.95 7.32
CA THR A 91 8.42 2.72 8.25
C THR A 91 8.88 2.86 9.71
N ARG A 92 10.00 2.21 10.06
CA ARG A 92 10.55 2.29 11.42
C ARG A 92 11.06 3.68 11.78
N ALA A 93 11.64 4.40 10.83
CA ALA A 93 12.11 5.77 11.03
C ALA A 93 10.93 6.74 11.25
N LEU A 94 9.84 6.56 10.50
CA LEU A 94 8.61 7.33 10.65
C LEU A 94 7.91 7.06 11.98
N ASP A 95 7.81 5.81 12.41
CA ASP A 95 7.23 5.43 13.71
C ASP A 95 7.92 6.12 14.90
N ARG A 96 9.23 6.34 14.80
CA ARG A 96 10.03 7.03 15.82
C ARG A 96 9.92 8.55 15.77
N SER A 97 9.64 9.09 14.59
CA SER A 97 9.63 10.54 14.34
C SER A 97 8.31 11.21 14.70
N VAL A 98 7.22 10.43 14.85
CA VAL A 98 5.89 10.98 15.10
C VAL A 98 5.65 11.15 16.59
N VAL A 99 5.66 12.39 17.04
CA VAL A 99 5.19 12.76 18.36
C VAL A 99 3.68 12.60 18.43
N GLN A 100 3.17 12.08 19.53
CA GLN A 100 1.72 11.90 19.75
C GLN A 100 0.97 13.21 19.48
N GLY A 101 -0.01 13.15 18.57
CA GLY A 101 -0.78 14.33 18.13
C GLY A 101 -0.27 15.01 16.85
N GLN A 102 0.89 14.61 16.30
CA GLN A 102 1.46 15.20 15.09
C GLN A 102 1.44 14.25 13.87
N GLY A 103 0.62 13.21 13.90
CA GLY A 103 0.56 12.19 12.85
C GLY A 103 0.20 12.69 11.45
N SER A 104 -0.36 13.90 11.33
CA SER A 104 -0.67 14.54 10.04
C SER A 104 0.45 15.49 9.53
N THR A 105 1.50 15.69 10.33
CA THR A 105 2.62 16.55 9.94
C THR A 105 3.67 15.74 9.18
N PRO A 106 4.05 16.10 7.96
CA PRO A 106 5.10 15.41 7.22
C PRO A 106 6.41 15.36 8.02
N SER A 107 7.09 14.23 7.98
CA SER A 107 8.41 14.11 8.62
C SER A 107 9.44 14.95 7.87
N ASN A 108 10.15 15.81 8.59
CA ASN A 108 11.31 16.54 8.10
C ASN A 108 12.64 15.88 8.54
N SER A 109 12.60 14.64 8.99
CA SER A 109 13.78 13.90 9.42
C SER A 109 14.77 13.73 8.27
N HIS A 110 16.02 14.11 8.50
CA HIS A 110 17.11 13.93 7.54
C HIS A 110 17.31 12.45 7.18
N LEU A 111 17.14 11.55 8.14
CA LEU A 111 17.23 10.11 7.93
C LEU A 111 16.16 9.62 6.95
N VAL A 112 14.89 10.00 7.15
CA VAL A 112 13.79 9.65 6.24
C VAL A 112 14.06 10.17 4.84
N ALA A 113 14.54 11.40 4.70
CA ALA A 113 14.89 11.97 3.40
C ALA A 113 16.02 11.19 2.69
N GLN A 114 17.01 10.67 3.41
CA GLN A 114 18.06 9.82 2.83
C GLN A 114 17.52 8.45 2.39
N ILE A 115 16.65 7.83 3.19
CA ILE A 115 16.03 6.54 2.84
C ILE A 115 15.15 6.70 1.59
N ASP A 116 14.32 7.71 1.52
CA ASP A 116 13.47 8.01 0.37
C ASP A 116 14.31 8.30 -0.90
N ALA A 117 15.43 9.03 -0.77
CA ALA A 117 16.35 9.23 -1.88
C ALA A 117 17.00 7.91 -2.33
N ALA A 118 17.31 7.00 -1.39
CA ALA A 118 17.83 5.67 -1.73
C ALA A 118 16.79 4.84 -2.49
N LEU A 119 15.51 4.84 -2.04
CA LEU A 119 14.41 4.15 -2.72
C LEU A 119 14.23 4.65 -4.16
N ARG A 120 14.23 5.97 -4.37
CA ARG A 120 14.17 6.54 -5.72
C ARG A 120 15.34 6.12 -6.60
N ALA A 121 16.55 6.10 -6.07
CA ALA A 121 17.74 5.71 -6.81
C ALA A 121 17.73 4.21 -7.16
N VAL A 122 17.25 3.34 -6.25
CA VAL A 122 17.03 1.91 -6.51
C VAL A 122 16.01 1.72 -7.63
N GLY A 123 14.86 2.39 -7.55
CA GLY A 123 13.80 2.32 -8.56
C GLY A 123 14.23 2.85 -9.94
N ALA A 124 15.11 3.84 -9.98
CA ALA A 124 15.72 4.37 -11.20
C ALA A 124 16.84 3.49 -11.77
N GLY A 125 17.25 2.43 -11.06
CA GLY A 125 18.39 1.59 -11.46
C GLY A 125 19.76 2.27 -11.32
N ASN A 126 19.84 3.42 -10.66
CA ASN A 126 21.10 4.15 -10.46
C ASN A 126 21.88 3.56 -9.29
N ARG A 127 22.73 2.56 -9.62
CA ARG A 127 23.45 1.78 -8.62
C ARG A 127 24.40 2.61 -7.76
N VAL A 128 25.09 3.56 -8.36
CA VAL A 128 26.08 4.40 -7.63
C VAL A 128 25.38 5.31 -6.64
N GLU A 129 24.34 6.00 -7.09
CA GLU A 129 23.57 6.89 -6.23
C GLU A 129 22.83 6.12 -5.13
N ALA A 130 22.24 4.96 -5.45
CA ALA A 130 21.57 4.13 -4.46
C ALA A 130 22.51 3.72 -3.32
N MET A 131 23.71 3.20 -3.64
CA MET A 131 24.70 2.86 -2.62
C MET A 131 25.13 4.06 -1.79
N HIS A 132 25.37 5.20 -2.42
CA HIS A 132 25.74 6.42 -1.72
C HIS A 132 24.65 6.87 -0.73
N ARG A 133 23.36 6.81 -1.15
CA ARG A 133 22.22 7.19 -0.27
C ARG A 133 22.01 6.21 0.86
N ILE A 134 22.16 4.91 0.62
CA ILE A 134 22.09 3.88 1.66
C ILE A 134 23.19 4.12 2.71
N ASP A 135 24.44 4.37 2.28
CA ASP A 135 25.56 4.62 3.19
C ASP A 135 25.36 5.94 3.98
N ALA A 136 24.83 6.97 3.36
CA ALA A 136 24.45 8.22 4.04
C ALA A 136 23.35 8.00 5.11
N ALA A 137 22.34 7.19 4.81
CA ALA A 137 21.29 6.83 5.75
C ALA A 137 21.86 6.04 6.94
N ILE A 138 22.76 5.10 6.72
CA ILE A 138 23.47 4.34 7.77
C ILE A 138 24.23 5.29 8.68
N THR A 139 25.01 6.21 8.11
CA THR A 139 25.78 7.20 8.88
C THR A 139 24.86 8.07 9.74
N THR A 140 23.76 8.58 9.16
CA THR A 140 22.78 9.39 9.87
C THR A 140 22.10 8.62 11.00
N SER A 141 21.74 7.35 10.76
CA SER A 141 21.11 6.48 11.76
C SER A 141 22.04 6.09 12.90
N SER A 142 23.36 6.08 12.68
CA SER A 142 24.37 5.75 13.70
C SER A 142 24.74 6.94 14.60
N ALA A 143 24.46 8.16 14.14
CA ALA A 143 24.83 9.40 14.86
C ALA A 143 23.72 9.89 15.82
N GLY A 144 22.52 9.33 15.80
CA GLY A 144 21.37 9.69 16.64
C GLY A 144 21.03 8.60 17.62
#